data_e24497973d105ecba0c58a692bfcf6d0
#
_entry.id   e24497973d105ecba0c58a692bfcf6d0
#
_cell.length_a   1.000
_cell.length_b   1.000
_cell.length_c   1.000
_cell.angle_alpha   90.00
_cell.angle_beta   90.00
_cell.angle_gamma   90.00
#
_symmetry.space_group_name_H-M   'P 1'
#
loop_
_entity.id
_entity.type
_entity.pdbx_description
1 polymer ?
#
loop_
_entity_poly.entity_id
_entity_poly.type
_entity_poly.pdbx_seq_one_letter_code
_entity_poly.pdbx_strand_id
1 'polypeptide(L)'
;MTEQETGRRLSVGRGGEDMLLNTYKKVMDLFESGNGYRDASELKDAKITTVQIKELVNMGIIERVSHGHYWLVDEEKGKPENYKMIEACRVNSRAVICADSACYYHGLIDVEPERLSVATLKTDRSRMQLNFPVCRHYYSDLAFQQDMQVDETPYGKIRVYDIERSVCDCIRFRADIGEDMLHLIISNFLQRNSNQMDRLLAYADAMRVGKIVRTHLKQNE
;
A
#
# COMPACT_ATOMS: atom_id res chain seq x y z
N MET A 1 36.83 -17.21 -22.56
CA MET A 1 37.29 -15.97 -21.86
C MET A 1 36.07 -15.58 -21.03
N THR A 2 36.06 -16.17 -19.97
CA THR A 2 36.27 -16.02 -18.53
C THR A 2 35.07 -15.33 -17.87
N GLU A 3 34.17 -16.17 -17.36
CA GLU A 3 33.22 -15.89 -16.30
C GLU A 3 33.96 -15.32 -15.09
N GLN A 4 33.52 -14.18 -14.59
CA GLN A 4 33.88 -13.71 -13.26
C GLN A 4 32.68 -13.81 -12.33
N GLU A 5 32.58 -14.96 -11.68
CA GLU A 5 31.83 -15.15 -10.44
C GLU A 5 32.35 -14.18 -9.37
N THR A 6 31.54 -13.22 -8.98
CA THR A 6 31.73 -12.41 -7.78
C THR A 6 31.16 -13.14 -6.55
N GLY A 7 31.82 -14.24 -6.20
CA GLY A 7 31.59 -14.93 -4.92
C GLY A 7 32.15 -14.12 -3.75
N ARG A 8 31.32 -13.41 -3.00
CA ARG A 8 31.69 -12.89 -1.66
C ARG A 8 31.86 -14.06 -0.71
N ARG A 9 33.11 -14.47 -0.46
CA ARG A 9 33.46 -15.43 0.59
C ARG A 9 33.16 -14.84 1.97
N LEU A 10 32.18 -15.42 2.67
CA LEU A 10 31.98 -15.25 4.10
C LEU A 10 32.95 -16.17 4.86
N SER A 11 33.89 -15.62 5.57
CA SER A 11 34.79 -16.37 6.46
C SER A 11 34.13 -16.57 7.82
N VAL A 12 33.31 -17.60 7.93
CA VAL A 12 32.71 -18.06 9.19
C VAL A 12 33.18 -19.52 9.44
N GLY A 13 33.59 -19.87 10.66
CA GLY A 13 34.01 -21.23 11.00
C GLY A 13 32.89 -22.25 10.78
N ARG A 14 33.24 -23.53 10.46
CA ARG A 14 32.33 -24.60 10.03
C ARG A 14 31.03 -24.76 10.84
N GLY A 15 31.01 -24.51 12.14
CA GLY A 15 29.80 -24.56 12.96
C GLY A 15 28.88 -23.36 12.81
N GLY A 16 29.41 -22.22 12.35
CA GLY A 16 28.63 -20.99 12.04
C GLY A 16 27.96 -21.07 10.68
N GLU A 17 28.58 -21.71 9.70
CA GLU A 17 28.03 -21.86 8.35
C GLU A 17 26.80 -22.77 8.34
N ASP A 18 26.81 -23.89 9.07
CA ASP A 18 25.66 -24.80 9.19
C ASP A 18 24.50 -24.16 9.92
N MET A 19 24.76 -23.34 10.93
CA MET A 19 23.71 -22.62 11.67
C MET A 19 23.08 -21.48 10.81
N LEU A 20 23.88 -20.78 10.02
CA LEU A 20 23.41 -19.79 9.07
C LEU A 20 22.59 -20.42 7.94
N LEU A 21 23.02 -21.56 7.41
CA LEU A 21 22.30 -22.28 6.36
C LEU A 21 20.94 -22.80 6.85
N ASN A 22 20.85 -23.32 8.06
CA ASN A 22 19.61 -23.78 8.67
C ASN A 22 18.65 -22.61 8.94
N THR A 23 19.18 -21.47 9.40
CA THR A 23 18.39 -20.26 9.61
C THR A 23 17.89 -19.71 8.29
N TYR A 24 18.74 -19.68 7.26
CA TYR A 24 18.37 -19.23 5.93
C TYR A 24 17.22 -20.07 5.34
N LYS A 25 17.34 -21.39 5.32
CA LYS A 25 16.27 -22.29 4.84
C LYS A 25 14.96 -22.04 5.57
N LYS A 26 15.01 -21.97 6.90
CA LYS A 26 13.84 -21.71 7.73
C LYS A 26 13.18 -20.37 7.40
N VAL A 27 13.97 -19.33 7.13
CA VAL A 27 13.48 -18.03 6.72
C VAL A 27 12.80 -18.11 5.36
N MET A 28 13.44 -18.75 4.37
CA MET A 28 12.88 -18.95 3.04
C MET A 28 11.51 -19.65 3.11
N ASP A 29 11.44 -20.83 3.77
CA ASP A 29 10.20 -21.60 3.94
C ASP A 29 9.11 -20.77 4.63
N LEU A 30 9.49 -19.99 5.65
CA LEU A 30 8.55 -19.15 6.38
C LEU A 30 7.97 -18.04 5.48
N PHE A 31 8.81 -17.35 4.73
CA PHE A 31 8.34 -16.27 3.86
C PHE A 31 7.56 -16.80 2.66
N GLU A 32 7.97 -17.90 2.05
CA GLU A 32 7.25 -18.55 0.96
C GLU A 32 5.84 -18.96 1.38
N SER A 33 5.68 -19.56 2.57
CA SER A 33 4.35 -19.90 3.10
C SER A 33 3.45 -18.70 3.38
N GLY A 34 3.98 -17.48 3.37
CA GLY A 34 3.24 -16.22 3.54
C GLY A 34 3.31 -15.30 2.33
N ASN A 35 3.54 -15.87 1.17
CA ASN A 35 3.60 -15.11 -0.08
C ASN A 35 4.58 -13.92 -0.02
N GLY A 36 5.72 -14.12 0.64
CA GLY A 36 6.81 -13.16 0.71
C GLY A 36 6.72 -12.11 1.81
N TYR A 37 5.61 -11.97 2.54
CA TYR A 37 5.51 -11.03 3.68
C TYR A 37 5.49 -11.73 5.03
N ARG A 38 6.19 -11.14 6.03
CA ARG A 38 6.15 -11.59 7.43
C ARG A 38 6.25 -10.42 8.40
N ASP A 39 5.60 -10.61 9.56
CA ASP A 39 5.66 -9.68 10.67
C ASP A 39 6.71 -10.11 11.68
N ALA A 40 7.20 -9.17 12.50
CA ALA A 40 8.18 -9.44 13.55
C ALA A 40 7.69 -10.48 14.59
N SER A 41 6.37 -10.56 14.84
CA SER A 41 5.77 -11.56 15.70
C SER A 41 5.92 -12.96 15.11
N GLU A 42 5.60 -13.16 13.84
CA GLU A 42 5.74 -14.44 13.13
C GLU A 42 7.21 -14.90 13.09
N LEU A 43 8.14 -13.96 12.83
CA LEU A 43 9.58 -14.23 12.86
C LEU A 43 10.04 -14.67 14.26
N LYS A 44 9.54 -14.01 15.31
CA LYS A 44 9.82 -14.37 16.71
C LYS A 44 9.26 -15.74 17.07
N ASP A 45 8.05 -16.06 16.67
CA ASP A 45 7.41 -17.36 16.90
C ASP A 45 8.19 -18.48 16.19
N ALA A 46 8.75 -18.18 15.02
CA ALA A 46 9.69 -19.03 14.31
C ALA A 46 11.09 -19.07 14.97
N LYS A 47 11.30 -18.42 16.13
CA LYS A 47 12.58 -18.34 16.86
C LYS A 47 13.71 -17.68 16.06
N ILE A 48 13.39 -16.78 15.17
CA ILE A 48 14.36 -15.93 14.47
C ILE A 48 14.62 -14.70 15.34
N THR A 49 15.86 -14.50 15.74
CA THR A 49 16.25 -13.42 16.65
C THR A 49 16.34 -12.06 15.94
N THR A 50 16.23 -10.98 16.69
CA THR A 50 16.39 -9.62 16.15
C THR A 50 17.77 -9.40 15.49
N VAL A 51 18.82 -10.09 15.99
CA VAL A 51 20.17 -10.03 15.40
C VAL A 51 20.15 -10.69 14.02
N GLN A 52 19.57 -11.89 13.90
CA GLN A 52 19.43 -12.59 12.62
C GLN A 52 18.59 -11.79 11.62
N ILE A 53 17.48 -11.16 12.06
CA ILE A 53 16.67 -10.29 11.20
C ILE A 53 17.52 -9.11 10.66
N LYS A 54 18.34 -8.49 11.52
CA LYS A 54 19.24 -7.42 11.09
C LYS A 54 20.25 -7.89 10.05
N GLU A 55 20.83 -9.05 10.26
CA GLU A 55 21.78 -9.66 9.32
C GLU A 55 21.12 -9.95 7.97
N LEU A 56 19.92 -10.54 7.95
CA LEU A 56 19.17 -10.82 6.74
C LEU A 56 18.83 -9.53 5.96
N VAL A 57 18.48 -8.46 6.66
CA VAL A 57 18.27 -7.14 6.05
C VAL A 57 19.56 -6.57 5.47
N ASN A 58 20.67 -6.65 6.21
CA ASN A 58 21.99 -6.17 5.75
C ASN A 58 22.51 -6.95 4.55
N MET A 59 22.17 -8.23 4.45
CA MET A 59 22.51 -9.10 3.32
C MET A 59 21.58 -8.89 2.10
N GLY A 60 20.51 -8.11 2.23
CA GLY A 60 19.53 -7.89 1.18
C GLY A 60 18.61 -9.09 0.92
N ILE A 61 18.58 -10.09 1.82
CA ILE A 61 17.70 -11.28 1.70
C ILE A 61 16.25 -10.90 2.00
N ILE A 62 16.06 -10.05 2.99
CA ILE A 62 14.76 -9.47 3.31
C ILE A 62 14.85 -7.94 3.30
N GLU A 63 13.79 -7.30 2.86
CA GLU A 63 13.60 -5.85 2.94
C GLU A 63 12.75 -5.51 4.15
N ARG A 64 13.11 -4.47 4.87
CA ARG A 64 12.26 -3.91 5.92
C ARG A 64 11.27 -2.95 5.27
N VAL A 65 10.01 -3.36 5.16
CA VAL A 65 8.90 -2.56 4.64
C VAL A 65 8.54 -1.41 5.58
N SER A 66 8.46 -1.73 6.89
CA SER A 66 8.17 -0.79 7.97
C SER A 66 8.67 -1.38 9.29
N HIS A 67 8.45 -0.69 10.41
CA HIS A 67 8.78 -1.25 11.72
C HIS A 67 7.98 -2.53 11.98
N GLY A 68 8.68 -3.65 12.09
CA GLY A 68 8.07 -4.95 12.35
C GLY A 68 7.45 -5.64 11.14
N HIS A 69 7.60 -5.11 9.93
CA HIS A 69 7.09 -5.71 8.69
C HIS A 69 8.23 -5.90 7.69
N TYR A 70 8.30 -7.08 7.10
CA TYR A 70 9.38 -7.49 6.22
C TYR A 70 8.85 -8.16 4.97
N TRP A 71 9.63 -8.03 3.88
CA TRP A 71 9.42 -8.65 2.58
C TRP A 71 10.63 -9.48 2.19
N LEU A 72 10.42 -10.69 1.67
CA LEU A 72 11.49 -11.50 1.07
C LEU A 72 11.86 -10.93 -0.28
N VAL A 73 13.12 -10.58 -0.47
CA VAL A 73 13.59 -10.05 -1.75
C VAL A 73 13.74 -11.20 -2.74
N ASP A 74 12.97 -11.13 -3.82
CA ASP A 74 13.03 -12.03 -4.97
C ASP A 74 13.28 -11.17 -6.20
N GLU A 75 14.51 -11.18 -6.71
CA GLU A 75 14.91 -10.35 -7.85
C GLU A 75 14.22 -10.76 -9.15
N GLU A 76 13.81 -12.03 -9.28
CA GLU A 76 13.13 -12.52 -10.48
C GLU A 76 11.65 -12.14 -10.51
N LYS A 77 10.97 -12.24 -9.38
CA LYS A 77 9.52 -11.99 -9.27
C LYS A 77 9.20 -10.54 -8.92
N GLY A 78 10.10 -9.88 -8.18
CA GLY A 78 9.85 -8.54 -7.66
C GLY A 78 8.70 -8.49 -6.63
N LYS A 79 8.25 -7.28 -6.31
CA LYS A 79 7.07 -7.06 -5.48
C LYS A 79 5.78 -7.25 -6.29
N PRO A 80 4.67 -7.70 -5.65
CA PRO A 80 3.40 -7.89 -6.34
C PRO A 80 2.84 -6.55 -6.86
N GLU A 81 1.93 -6.66 -7.82
CA GLU A 81 1.11 -5.53 -8.25
C GLU A 81 0.42 -4.89 -7.02
N ASN A 82 0.28 -3.57 -7.03
CA ASN A 82 -0.29 -2.80 -5.92
C ASN A 82 0.42 -2.99 -4.56
N TYR A 83 1.70 -3.39 -4.56
CA TYR A 83 2.45 -3.65 -3.32
C TYR A 83 2.40 -2.48 -2.33
N LYS A 84 2.42 -1.22 -2.79
CA LYS A 84 2.32 -0.04 -1.92
C LYS A 84 1.02 -0.05 -1.11
N MET A 85 -0.10 -0.43 -1.74
CA MET A 85 -1.41 -0.51 -1.11
C MET A 85 -1.47 -1.67 -0.12
N ILE A 86 -0.92 -2.83 -0.50
CA ILE A 86 -0.81 -4.01 0.36
C ILE A 86 0.02 -3.67 1.60
N GLU A 87 1.20 -3.09 1.42
CA GLU A 87 2.11 -2.72 2.51
C GLU A 87 1.48 -1.70 3.46
N ALA A 88 0.79 -0.68 2.92
CA ALA A 88 0.08 0.31 3.73
C ALA A 88 -1.02 -0.33 4.58
N CYS A 89 -1.82 -1.24 4.00
CA CYS A 89 -2.88 -1.96 4.70
C CYS A 89 -2.35 -3.02 5.69
N ARG A 90 -1.15 -3.56 5.47
CA ARG A 90 -0.46 -4.45 6.44
C ARG A 90 0.09 -3.68 7.62
N VAL A 91 0.73 -2.54 7.37
CA VAL A 91 1.31 -1.68 8.42
C VAL A 91 0.24 -1.03 9.29
N ASN A 92 -0.89 -0.67 8.70
CA ASN A 92 -2.06 -0.20 9.44
C ASN A 92 -3.32 -0.93 8.95
N SER A 93 -3.77 -1.91 9.71
CA SER A 93 -4.94 -2.73 9.38
C SER A 93 -6.26 -1.95 9.31
N ARG A 94 -6.28 -0.68 9.71
CA ARG A 94 -7.43 0.23 9.60
C ARG A 94 -7.27 1.27 8.50
N ALA A 95 -6.13 1.31 7.82
CA ALA A 95 -5.92 2.21 6.70
C ALA A 95 -6.79 1.80 5.49
N VAL A 96 -7.29 2.78 4.76
CA VAL A 96 -8.09 2.60 3.54
C VAL A 96 -7.48 3.42 2.43
N ILE A 97 -7.25 2.82 1.27
CA ILE A 97 -6.78 3.53 0.07
C ILE A 97 -7.90 4.45 -0.41
N CYS A 98 -7.57 5.70 -0.72
CA CYS A 98 -8.55 6.74 -1.04
C CYS A 98 -8.08 7.67 -2.15
N ALA A 99 -8.93 8.59 -2.53
CA ALA A 99 -8.66 9.67 -3.49
C ALA A 99 -8.02 9.15 -4.80
N ASP A 100 -6.97 9.79 -5.30
CA ASP A 100 -6.28 9.46 -6.55
C ASP A 100 -5.72 8.03 -6.57
N SER A 101 -5.19 7.55 -5.46
CA SER A 101 -4.69 6.17 -5.37
C SER A 101 -5.79 5.13 -5.49
N ALA A 102 -6.98 5.41 -4.97
CA ALA A 102 -8.14 4.54 -5.19
C ALA A 102 -8.68 4.68 -6.63
N CYS A 103 -8.64 5.87 -7.22
CA CYS A 103 -8.96 6.07 -8.65
C CYS A 103 -8.00 5.24 -9.55
N TYR A 104 -6.72 5.22 -9.23
CA TYR A 104 -5.74 4.37 -9.92
C TYR A 104 -6.07 2.88 -9.74
N TYR A 105 -6.32 2.43 -8.52
CA TYR A 105 -6.67 1.04 -8.23
C TYR A 105 -7.89 0.54 -9.02
N HIS A 106 -8.89 1.39 -9.18
CA HIS A 106 -10.11 1.08 -9.95
C HIS A 106 -9.97 1.32 -11.46
N GLY A 107 -8.78 1.63 -11.96
CA GLY A 107 -8.53 1.88 -13.38
C GLY A 107 -9.24 3.12 -13.93
N LEU A 108 -9.51 4.12 -13.09
CA LEU A 108 -10.02 5.41 -13.52
C LEU A 108 -8.91 6.29 -14.12
N ILE A 109 -7.69 6.10 -13.66
CA ILE A 109 -6.46 6.69 -14.20
C ILE A 109 -5.40 5.61 -14.37
N ASP A 110 -4.53 5.76 -15.37
CA ASP A 110 -3.49 4.80 -15.73
C ASP A 110 -2.13 5.14 -15.09
N VAL A 111 -2.00 6.34 -14.55
CA VAL A 111 -0.76 6.82 -13.93
C VAL A 111 -0.84 6.63 -12.41
N GLU A 112 0.09 5.85 -11.87
CA GLU A 112 0.20 5.69 -10.43
C GLU A 112 0.62 7.02 -9.77
N PRO A 113 -0.13 7.50 -8.75
CA PRO A 113 0.23 8.72 -8.03
C PRO A 113 1.61 8.60 -7.35
N GLU A 114 2.39 9.69 -7.32
CA GLU A 114 3.70 9.71 -6.67
C GLU A 114 3.63 9.39 -5.17
N ARG A 115 2.54 9.79 -4.52
CA ARG A 115 2.28 9.53 -3.10
C ARG A 115 1.03 8.67 -2.96
N LEU A 116 1.13 7.64 -2.15
CA LEU A 116 -0.04 6.80 -1.84
C LEU A 116 -1.00 7.56 -0.93
N SER A 117 -2.22 7.82 -1.41
CA SER A 117 -3.29 8.46 -0.65
C SER A 117 -4.01 7.47 0.25
N VAL A 118 -3.96 7.70 1.55
CA VAL A 118 -4.48 6.78 2.58
C VAL A 118 -5.39 7.53 3.56
N ALA A 119 -6.60 7.03 3.70
CA ALA A 119 -7.57 7.48 4.70
C ALA A 119 -7.30 6.80 6.05
N THR A 120 -7.36 7.56 7.11
CA THR A 120 -7.32 7.07 8.50
C THR A 120 -8.26 7.87 9.39
N LEU A 121 -8.64 7.30 10.52
CA LEU A 121 -9.40 8.05 11.53
C LEU A 121 -8.55 9.18 12.11
N LYS A 122 -9.18 10.29 12.49
CA LYS A 122 -8.53 11.40 13.22
C LYS A 122 -7.93 10.96 14.55
N THR A 123 -8.46 9.91 15.15
CA THR A 123 -8.00 9.31 16.41
C THR A 123 -6.84 8.34 16.22
N ASP A 124 -6.55 7.93 14.99
CA ASP A 124 -5.47 6.99 14.70
C ASP A 124 -4.10 7.65 14.86
N ARG A 125 -3.35 7.17 15.86
CA ARG A 125 -1.99 7.62 16.20
C ARG A 125 -0.89 6.71 15.64
N SER A 126 -1.24 5.70 14.87
CA SER A 126 -0.27 4.78 14.27
C SER A 126 0.72 5.53 13.37
N ARG A 127 1.98 5.12 13.43
CA ARG A 127 3.00 5.63 12.52
C ARG A 127 2.97 4.80 11.25
N MET A 128 2.80 5.46 10.11
CA MET A 128 2.88 4.84 8.78
C MET A 128 4.21 5.27 8.13
N GLN A 129 5.30 4.64 8.54
CA GLN A 129 6.62 4.84 7.94
C GLN A 129 6.84 3.72 6.92
N LEU A 130 6.69 4.04 5.65
CA LEU A 130 6.87 3.14 4.51
C LEU A 130 8.06 3.60 3.67
N ASN A 131 8.57 2.73 2.80
CA ASN A 131 9.71 3.04 1.93
C ASN A 131 9.32 3.88 0.70
N PHE A 132 8.11 4.38 0.67
CA PHE A 132 7.56 5.27 -0.36
C PHE A 132 6.72 6.38 0.28
N PRO A 133 6.50 7.50 -0.43
CA PRO A 133 5.73 8.63 0.09
C PRO A 133 4.25 8.27 0.30
N VAL A 134 3.68 8.71 1.43
CA VAL A 134 2.27 8.54 1.79
C VAL A 134 1.63 9.90 2.07
N CYS A 135 0.48 10.16 1.47
CA CYS A 135 -0.41 11.27 1.80
C CYS A 135 -1.53 10.77 2.70
N ARG A 136 -1.56 11.22 3.95
CA ARG A 136 -2.51 10.73 4.93
C ARG A 136 -3.68 11.70 5.12
N HIS A 137 -4.89 11.24 4.76
CA HIS A 137 -6.13 11.98 4.90
C HIS A 137 -6.89 11.54 6.15
N TYR A 138 -7.41 12.49 6.94
CA TYR A 138 -8.03 12.22 8.23
C TYR A 138 -9.54 12.39 8.17
N TYR A 139 -10.27 11.37 8.64
CA TYR A 139 -11.72 11.31 8.63
C TYR A 139 -12.32 11.19 10.03
N SER A 140 -13.57 11.66 10.21
CA SER A 140 -14.40 11.30 11.36
C SER A 140 -14.95 9.88 11.21
N ASP A 141 -15.35 9.24 12.32
CA ASP A 141 -15.81 7.86 12.31
C ASP A 141 -16.93 7.57 11.29
N LEU A 142 -17.96 8.44 11.24
CA LEU A 142 -19.10 8.27 10.32
C LEU A 142 -18.68 8.30 8.85
N ALA A 143 -17.79 9.23 8.49
CA ALA A 143 -17.31 9.34 7.11
C ALA A 143 -16.29 8.27 6.74
N PHE A 144 -15.61 7.67 7.72
CA PHE A 144 -14.55 6.70 7.47
C PHE A 144 -15.08 5.33 7.05
N GLN A 145 -16.18 4.87 7.66
CA GLN A 145 -16.70 3.51 7.47
C GLN A 145 -17.61 3.35 6.25
N GLN A 146 -18.01 4.46 5.61
CA GLN A 146 -18.91 4.38 4.46
C GLN A 146 -18.23 3.77 3.24
N ASP A 147 -18.83 2.70 2.71
CA ASP A 147 -18.56 2.12 1.38
C ASP A 147 -17.08 1.75 1.12
N MET A 148 -16.44 1.20 2.13
CA MET A 148 -15.13 0.58 2.04
C MET A 148 -15.28 -0.83 1.47
N GLN A 149 -14.53 -1.12 0.42
CA GLN A 149 -14.34 -2.46 -0.14
C GLN A 149 -13.09 -3.09 0.47
N VAL A 150 -13.10 -4.42 0.57
CA VAL A 150 -11.94 -5.20 1.03
C VAL A 150 -11.65 -6.26 0.00
N ASP A 151 -10.55 -6.12 -0.71
CA ASP A 151 -10.11 -7.07 -1.70
C ASP A 151 -9.06 -7.99 -1.08
N GLU A 152 -9.33 -9.29 -1.10
CA GLU A 152 -8.40 -10.32 -0.64
C GLU A 152 -7.41 -10.63 -1.77
N THR A 153 -6.12 -10.44 -1.49
CA THR A 153 -5.05 -10.84 -2.39
C THR A 153 -4.22 -11.95 -1.76
N PRO A 154 -3.44 -12.71 -2.54
CA PRO A 154 -2.50 -13.69 -1.96
C PRO A 154 -1.51 -13.05 -0.99
N TYR A 155 -1.24 -11.75 -1.11
CA TYR A 155 -0.22 -11.02 -0.35
C TYR A 155 -0.79 -10.26 0.86
N GLY A 156 -2.12 -10.19 0.98
CA GLY A 156 -2.83 -9.49 2.05
C GLY A 156 -4.07 -8.78 1.56
N LYS A 157 -4.71 -8.05 2.46
CA LYS A 157 -5.95 -7.33 2.17
C LYS A 157 -5.64 -5.92 1.69
N ILE A 158 -6.32 -5.48 0.62
CA ILE A 158 -6.40 -4.09 0.22
C ILE A 158 -7.76 -3.56 0.65
N ARG A 159 -7.78 -2.52 1.47
CA ARG A 159 -9.00 -1.77 1.79
C ARG A 159 -9.00 -0.52 0.94
N VAL A 160 -10.07 -0.31 0.19
CA VAL A 160 -10.17 0.79 -0.76
C VAL A 160 -11.59 1.35 -0.76
N TYR A 161 -11.74 2.64 -0.93
CA TYR A 161 -13.06 3.24 -1.19
C TYR A 161 -13.49 3.02 -2.62
N ASP A 162 -14.80 2.98 -2.85
CA ASP A 162 -15.35 2.89 -4.21
C ASP A 162 -15.01 4.11 -5.07
N ILE A 163 -15.29 4.01 -6.36
CA ILE A 163 -14.92 5.03 -7.36
C ILE A 163 -15.62 6.36 -7.07
N GLU A 164 -16.93 6.35 -6.84
CA GLU A 164 -17.73 7.56 -6.63
C GLU A 164 -17.25 8.33 -5.41
N ARG A 165 -16.96 7.62 -4.34
CA ARG A 165 -16.39 8.20 -3.15
C ARG A 165 -14.97 8.72 -3.39
N SER A 166 -14.16 7.96 -4.11
CA SER A 166 -12.77 8.35 -4.39
C SER A 166 -12.69 9.62 -5.24
N VAL A 167 -13.57 9.77 -6.24
CA VAL A 167 -13.70 11.03 -7.00
C VAL A 167 -14.13 12.19 -6.10
N CYS A 168 -15.10 11.95 -5.22
CA CYS A 168 -15.53 12.96 -4.25
C CYS A 168 -14.37 13.37 -3.31
N ASP A 169 -13.56 12.40 -2.86
CA ASP A 169 -12.38 12.65 -2.03
C ASP A 169 -11.30 13.43 -2.81
N CYS A 170 -11.08 13.15 -4.10
CA CYS A 170 -10.16 13.92 -4.93
C CYS A 170 -10.58 15.39 -5.01
N ILE A 171 -11.87 15.67 -5.23
CA ILE A 171 -12.40 17.05 -5.25
C ILE A 171 -12.25 17.71 -3.86
N ARG A 172 -12.48 16.97 -2.80
CA ARG A 172 -12.31 17.45 -1.43
C ARG A 172 -10.86 17.81 -1.11
N PHE A 173 -9.92 16.97 -1.54
CA PHE A 173 -8.48 17.13 -1.31
C PHE A 173 -7.74 17.70 -2.52
N ARG A 174 -8.42 18.43 -3.37
CA ARG A 174 -7.88 18.98 -4.63
C ARG A 174 -6.55 19.71 -4.51
N ALA A 175 -6.29 20.32 -3.35
CA ALA A 175 -5.01 21.00 -3.10
C ALA A 175 -3.83 20.04 -3.02
N ASP A 176 -4.07 18.78 -2.60
CA ASP A 176 -3.05 17.73 -2.51
C ASP A 176 -2.93 16.95 -3.82
N ILE A 177 -4.01 16.88 -4.61
CA ILE A 177 -4.10 16.12 -5.88
C ILE A 177 -3.48 16.89 -7.04
N GLY A 178 -3.69 18.22 -7.09
CA GLY A 178 -3.31 19.08 -8.20
C GLY A 178 -4.40 19.15 -9.28
N GLU A 179 -4.40 20.28 -10.01
CA GLU A 179 -5.50 20.59 -10.95
C GLU A 179 -5.53 19.65 -12.15
N ASP A 180 -4.39 19.35 -12.77
CA ASP A 180 -4.32 18.51 -13.97
C ASP A 180 -4.81 17.07 -13.68
N MET A 181 -4.38 16.49 -12.57
CA MET A 181 -4.81 15.14 -12.15
C MET A 181 -6.29 15.15 -11.79
N LEU A 182 -6.78 16.20 -11.11
CA LEU A 182 -8.18 16.33 -10.76
C LEU A 182 -9.07 16.43 -12.00
N HIS A 183 -8.67 17.21 -12.99
CA HIS A 183 -9.37 17.31 -14.27
C HIS A 183 -9.44 15.96 -14.99
N LEU A 184 -8.31 15.23 -15.05
CA LEU A 184 -8.25 13.90 -15.65
C LEU A 184 -9.21 12.92 -14.96
N ILE A 185 -9.19 12.89 -13.62
CA ILE A 185 -10.07 12.02 -12.81
C ILE A 185 -11.54 12.31 -13.07
N ILE A 186 -11.93 13.60 -13.04
CA ILE A 186 -13.34 14.00 -13.24
C ILE A 186 -13.78 13.69 -14.68
N SER A 187 -12.97 14.03 -15.68
CA SER A 187 -13.27 13.75 -17.09
C SER A 187 -13.45 12.25 -17.34
N ASN A 188 -12.53 11.43 -16.86
CA ASN A 188 -12.62 9.96 -17.01
C ASN A 188 -13.85 9.41 -16.28
N PHE A 189 -14.18 9.94 -15.09
CA PHE A 189 -15.37 9.54 -14.36
C PHE A 189 -16.65 9.86 -15.14
N LEU A 190 -16.78 11.07 -15.68
CA LEU A 190 -17.95 11.50 -16.45
C LEU A 190 -18.15 10.68 -17.74
N GLN A 191 -17.05 10.24 -18.37
CA GLN A 191 -17.08 9.42 -19.58
C GLN A 191 -17.43 7.94 -19.33
N ARG A 192 -17.39 7.48 -18.07
CA ARG A 192 -17.74 6.08 -17.77
C ARG A 192 -19.23 5.83 -17.89
N ASN A 193 -19.62 4.81 -18.64
CA ASN A 193 -21.01 4.36 -18.75
C ASN A 193 -21.58 3.81 -17.42
N SER A 194 -20.71 3.41 -16.48
CA SER A 194 -21.07 2.82 -15.20
C SER A 194 -20.99 3.80 -14.02
N ASN A 195 -20.83 5.10 -14.26
CA ASN A 195 -20.79 6.08 -13.17
C ASN A 195 -22.15 6.15 -12.45
N GLN A 196 -22.10 6.32 -11.14
CA GLN A 196 -23.27 6.48 -10.29
C GLN A 196 -23.30 7.91 -9.73
N MET A 197 -23.73 8.87 -10.57
CA MET A 197 -23.74 10.29 -10.22
C MET A 197 -24.53 10.58 -8.94
N ASP A 198 -25.68 9.94 -8.75
CA ASP A 198 -26.50 10.11 -7.54
C ASP A 198 -25.76 9.68 -6.29
N ARG A 199 -24.97 8.58 -6.39
CA ARG A 199 -24.15 8.07 -5.29
C ARG A 199 -22.99 9.02 -4.97
N LEU A 200 -22.31 9.54 -5.99
CA LEU A 200 -21.26 10.56 -5.81
C LEU A 200 -21.83 11.82 -5.11
N LEU A 201 -22.98 12.30 -5.55
CA LEU A 201 -23.63 13.46 -4.94
C LEU A 201 -24.09 13.20 -3.51
N ALA A 202 -24.57 11.98 -3.21
CA ALA A 202 -24.92 11.57 -1.84
C ALA A 202 -23.69 11.59 -0.91
N TYR A 203 -22.53 11.10 -1.38
CA TYR A 203 -21.28 11.22 -0.64
C TYR A 203 -20.86 12.67 -0.42
N ALA A 204 -20.95 13.48 -1.47
CA ALA A 204 -20.58 14.88 -1.41
C ALA A 204 -21.43 15.65 -0.37
N ASP A 205 -22.71 15.35 -0.28
CA ASP A 205 -23.62 15.97 0.70
C ASP A 205 -23.35 15.44 2.11
N ALA A 206 -23.14 14.13 2.29
CA ALA A 206 -22.76 13.51 3.58
C ALA A 206 -21.43 14.07 4.11
N MET A 207 -20.47 14.32 3.23
CA MET A 207 -19.16 14.90 3.58
C MET A 207 -19.18 16.44 3.65
N ARG A 208 -20.33 17.09 3.42
CA ARG A 208 -20.50 18.55 3.42
C ARG A 208 -19.65 19.30 2.38
N VAL A 209 -19.38 18.65 1.26
CA VAL A 209 -18.62 19.23 0.12
C VAL A 209 -19.46 19.33 -1.15
N GLY A 210 -20.77 19.10 -1.08
CA GLY A 210 -21.68 19.03 -2.21
C GLY A 210 -21.65 20.25 -3.13
N LYS A 211 -21.51 21.46 -2.57
CA LYS A 211 -21.39 22.68 -3.39
C LYS A 211 -20.12 22.67 -4.24
N ILE A 212 -18.99 22.29 -3.65
CA ILE A 212 -17.68 22.24 -4.32
C ILE A 212 -17.71 21.16 -5.41
N VAL A 213 -18.22 19.97 -5.09
CA VAL A 213 -18.33 18.85 -6.04
C VAL A 213 -19.17 19.25 -7.26
N ARG A 214 -20.38 19.80 -7.05
CA ARG A 214 -21.27 20.25 -8.15
C ARG A 214 -20.62 21.33 -9.00
N THR A 215 -19.81 22.22 -8.43
CA THR A 215 -19.09 23.24 -9.19
C THR A 215 -18.04 22.62 -10.09
N HIS A 216 -17.22 21.72 -9.58
CA HIS A 216 -16.18 21.05 -10.37
C HIS A 216 -16.74 20.13 -11.45
N LEU A 217 -17.85 19.42 -11.18
CA LEU A 217 -18.51 18.59 -12.19
C LEU A 217 -18.99 19.43 -13.36
N LYS A 218 -19.68 20.57 -13.09
CA LYS A 218 -20.16 21.50 -14.16
C LYS A 218 -19.05 22.17 -14.97
N GLN A 219 -17.86 22.30 -14.43
CA GLN A 219 -16.72 22.88 -15.15
C GLN A 219 -16.06 21.88 -16.11
N ASN A 220 -16.36 20.59 -15.98
CA ASN A 220 -15.81 19.51 -16.76
C ASN A 220 -16.84 18.85 -17.72
N GLU A 221 -18.11 19.29 -17.71
CA GLU A 221 -19.13 18.94 -18.71
C GLU A 221 -18.90 19.75 -20.00
#